data_b7fe7811d719a20dbf7760a7e5940826
#
_entry.id   b7fe7811d719a20dbf7760a7e5940826
#
_cell.length_a   1.000
_cell.length_b   1.000
_cell.length_c   1.000
_cell.angle_alpha   90.00
_cell.angle_beta   90.00
_cell.angle_gamma   90.00
#
_symmetry.space_group_name_H-M   'P 1'
#
loop_
_entity.id
_entity.type
_entity.pdbx_description
1 polymer ?
#
loop_
_entity_poly.entity_id
_entity_poly.type
_entity_poly.pdbx_seq_one_letter_code
_entity_poly.pdbx_strand_id
1 'polypeptide(L)'
;MNFFCSKDCPDLCGMEIHDDSSLISYKAEPELWSSPGFICRKFQDFAAREINNGLMSWQQKGDEKLVYEDNVEALGALADWLATFRDKNILFLRGSGSLGYNMGYWDQLFAAFPHCATVNSNPCNATGGAAHELDFGTISNPHIARLAEAETIILHGKNAAVTSPHLYTYLKKLKKSGIEIILIDPVKTATVGLADHYIQIQPACDGLLACALLTELGHEFDYQVPMLLDAAGIDADAFTLLLERLRNKKVAHIQGLGLQRQENGMNSIRWISRLAHFTNSVERLYYGHSSKRRWHKHPARFATQIGLDELPGRLAAGEFDLFVNIAANPVVTYADSNLWARGLSRTPTLVVDTNMSTTATYADFFLKVGGMFAQADFQNSYFFPHHYSRPAFTTELSDMRAAHALAKKLKIPLINKTEEESRAPTPTTRHYRTKTLDLHWPQEMRDFRLLTASHLDYLNSQIINGQEQGLQVIHINPLDAEQKEIASGDHLRVEGDCGAFSAHALITDEVPQGTLMCWKNLPMLDGVCNSAVPGRLTDADIGLAYYAAEVRIFKVTRA
;
A
#
# COMPACT_ATOMS: atom_id res chain seq x y z
N MET A 1 19.81 -16.05 -15.25
CA MET A 1 19.94 -14.56 -15.31
C MET A 1 19.19 -13.97 -14.14
N ASN A 2 19.81 -13.07 -13.38
CA ASN A 2 19.19 -12.54 -12.16
C ASN A 2 18.05 -11.59 -12.49
N PHE A 3 16.93 -11.79 -11.82
CA PHE A 3 15.71 -11.02 -11.97
C PHE A 3 15.15 -10.70 -10.57
N PHE A 4 14.33 -9.67 -10.47
CA PHE A 4 13.60 -9.38 -9.24
C PHE A 4 12.11 -9.12 -9.51
N CYS A 5 11.28 -9.51 -8.56
CA CYS A 5 9.86 -9.20 -8.58
C CYS A 5 9.67 -7.70 -8.37
N SER A 6 9.02 -7.03 -9.30
CA SER A 6 8.78 -5.59 -9.24
C SER A 6 7.37 -5.21 -8.79
N LYS A 7 6.65 -6.11 -8.20
CA LYS A 7 5.33 -5.82 -7.65
C LYS A 7 5.44 -5.01 -6.36
N ASP A 8 4.42 -4.20 -6.03
CA ASP A 8 4.40 -3.31 -4.87
C ASP A 8 4.36 -4.10 -3.55
N CYS A 9 5.50 -4.71 -3.24
CA CYS A 9 5.76 -5.54 -2.08
C CYS A 9 7.10 -5.12 -1.45
N PRO A 10 7.21 -5.06 -0.12
CA PRO A 10 8.43 -4.62 0.54
C PRO A 10 9.62 -5.57 0.38
N ASP A 11 9.40 -6.84 0.05
CA ASP A 11 10.44 -7.85 0.04
C ASP A 11 11.40 -7.74 -1.16
N LEU A 12 10.90 -7.37 -2.35
CA LEU A 12 11.69 -7.34 -3.59
C LEU A 12 12.46 -8.64 -3.83
N CYS A 13 11.71 -9.72 -4.08
CA CYS A 13 12.29 -11.07 -4.22
C CYS A 13 13.21 -11.17 -5.43
N GLY A 14 14.42 -11.69 -5.23
CA GLY A 14 15.36 -12.06 -6.29
C GLY A 14 15.15 -13.50 -6.76
N MET A 15 15.38 -13.74 -8.04
CA MET A 15 15.26 -15.06 -8.66
C MET A 15 16.14 -15.19 -9.91
N GLU A 16 16.47 -16.40 -10.27
CA GLU A 16 17.02 -16.71 -11.59
C GLU A 16 15.89 -17.00 -12.56
N ILE A 17 15.98 -16.41 -13.75
CA ILE A 17 15.06 -16.70 -14.86
C ILE A 17 15.83 -17.41 -15.98
N HIS A 18 15.19 -18.43 -16.51
CA HIS A 18 15.62 -19.16 -17.69
C HIS A 18 14.55 -18.99 -18.77
N ASP A 19 14.97 -18.55 -19.95
CA ASP A 19 14.12 -18.40 -21.14
C ASP A 19 14.39 -19.59 -22.07
N ASP A 20 13.44 -20.51 -22.11
CA ASP A 20 13.46 -21.66 -23.00
C ASP A 20 12.50 -21.45 -24.20
N SER A 21 12.68 -20.33 -24.91
CA SER A 21 12.03 -19.99 -26.19
C SER A 21 10.49 -19.95 -26.24
N SER A 22 9.80 -20.41 -25.23
CA SER A 22 8.32 -20.34 -25.10
C SER A 22 7.82 -20.43 -23.65
N LEU A 23 8.68 -20.70 -22.69
CA LEU A 23 8.33 -20.82 -21.27
C LEU A 23 9.35 -20.08 -20.40
N ILE A 24 8.88 -19.07 -19.68
CA ILE A 24 9.71 -18.43 -18.65
C ILE A 24 9.68 -19.33 -17.41
N SER A 25 10.78 -20.05 -17.15
CA SER A 25 10.97 -20.76 -15.91
C SER A 25 11.77 -19.91 -14.92
N TYR A 26 11.51 -20.05 -13.62
CA TYR A 26 12.15 -19.23 -12.60
C TYR A 26 12.46 -20.06 -11.35
N LYS A 27 13.57 -19.74 -10.72
CA LYS A 27 14.03 -20.37 -9.49
C LYS A 27 14.42 -19.31 -8.46
N ALA A 28 14.03 -19.52 -7.21
CA ALA A 28 14.42 -18.64 -6.11
C ALA A 28 15.94 -18.66 -5.90
N GLU A 29 16.52 -17.50 -5.63
CA GLU A 29 17.92 -17.37 -5.28
C GLU A 29 18.11 -17.63 -3.77
N PRO A 30 18.74 -18.75 -3.36
CA PRO A 30 18.71 -19.21 -1.98
C PRO A 30 19.54 -18.36 -1.02
N GLU A 31 20.52 -17.62 -1.54
CA GLU A 31 21.46 -16.83 -0.72
C GLU A 31 20.97 -15.40 -0.43
N LEU A 32 19.90 -14.97 -1.07
CA LEU A 32 19.35 -13.63 -0.84
C LEU A 32 18.47 -13.58 0.40
N TRP A 33 18.68 -12.57 1.21
CA TRP A 33 17.83 -12.27 2.37
C TRP A 33 16.34 -12.18 2.03
N SER A 34 16.03 -11.62 0.85
CA SER A 34 14.67 -11.43 0.34
C SER A 34 14.05 -12.65 -0.35
N SER A 35 14.82 -13.73 -0.51
CA SER A 35 14.36 -14.94 -1.21
C SER A 35 15.01 -16.19 -0.67
N PRO A 36 14.83 -16.54 0.62
CA PRO A 36 15.51 -17.67 1.23
C PRO A 36 14.99 -19.01 0.66
N GLY A 37 15.23 -19.26 -0.62
CA GLY A 37 14.94 -20.52 -1.30
C GLY A 37 13.49 -20.71 -1.76
N PHE A 38 12.62 -19.68 -1.73
CA PHE A 38 11.26 -19.80 -2.25
C PHE A 38 10.79 -18.52 -2.99
N ILE A 39 9.79 -18.68 -3.84
CA ILE A 39 9.07 -17.61 -4.53
C ILE A 39 7.62 -17.62 -4.05
N CYS A 40 7.10 -16.47 -3.66
CA CYS A 40 5.76 -16.40 -3.11
C CYS A 40 4.68 -16.70 -4.17
N ARG A 41 3.54 -17.23 -3.75
CA ARG A 41 2.42 -17.58 -4.63
C ARG A 41 1.98 -16.40 -5.51
N LYS A 42 1.93 -15.18 -4.95
CA LYS A 42 1.53 -13.99 -5.73
C LYS A 42 2.40 -13.75 -6.97
N PHE A 43 3.71 -14.04 -6.91
CA PHE A 43 4.57 -13.93 -8.07
C PHE A 43 4.19 -14.93 -9.16
N GLN A 44 3.88 -16.17 -8.79
CA GLN A 44 3.48 -17.21 -9.73
C GLN A 44 2.23 -16.79 -10.50
N ASP A 45 1.23 -16.27 -9.78
CA ASP A 45 -0.02 -15.77 -10.37
C ASP A 45 0.24 -14.58 -11.32
N PHE A 46 1.12 -13.64 -10.94
CA PHE A 46 1.49 -12.51 -11.78
C PHE A 46 2.26 -12.94 -13.03
N ALA A 47 3.20 -13.84 -12.89
CA ALA A 47 3.96 -14.36 -14.04
C ALA A 47 3.04 -14.98 -15.07
N ALA A 48 2.10 -15.82 -14.63
CA ALA A 48 1.12 -16.45 -15.52
C ALA A 48 0.21 -15.44 -16.23
N ARG A 49 -0.20 -14.37 -15.53
CA ARG A 49 -1.10 -13.36 -16.07
C ARG A 49 -0.42 -12.38 -17.03
N GLU A 50 0.87 -12.08 -16.82
CA GLU A 50 1.58 -11.07 -17.61
C GLU A 50 2.14 -11.63 -18.94
N ILE A 51 2.27 -12.95 -19.06
CA ILE A 51 2.73 -13.58 -20.28
C ILE A 51 1.54 -13.76 -21.24
N ASN A 52 1.58 -13.07 -22.39
CA ASN A 52 0.61 -13.22 -23.49
C ASN A 52 -0.86 -13.06 -23.08
N ASN A 53 -1.21 -11.95 -22.43
CA ASN A 53 -2.60 -11.69 -22.02
C ASN A 53 -3.53 -11.28 -23.19
N GLY A 54 -3.02 -11.23 -24.43
CA GLY A 54 -3.80 -10.89 -25.64
C GLY A 54 -4.38 -9.47 -25.68
N LEU A 55 -4.04 -8.62 -24.72
CA LEU A 55 -4.55 -7.26 -24.62
C LEU A 55 -3.79 -6.33 -25.58
N MET A 56 -4.52 -5.51 -26.32
CA MET A 56 -3.98 -4.52 -27.27
C MET A 56 -4.33 -3.10 -26.83
N SER A 57 -3.58 -2.11 -27.35
CA SER A 57 -3.90 -0.71 -27.21
C SER A 57 -5.12 -0.34 -28.04
N TRP A 58 -5.91 0.62 -27.56
CA TRP A 58 -7.11 1.07 -28.28
C TRP A 58 -7.46 2.53 -27.95
N GLN A 59 -8.27 3.13 -28.84
CA GLN A 59 -8.84 4.44 -28.67
C GLN A 59 -10.35 4.39 -28.93
N GLN A 60 -11.14 5.04 -28.08
CA GLN A 60 -12.56 5.26 -28.31
C GLN A 60 -12.73 6.47 -29.24
N LYS A 61 -13.45 6.31 -30.34
CA LYS A 61 -13.79 7.38 -31.30
C LYS A 61 -15.32 7.41 -31.49
N GLY A 62 -16.00 8.24 -30.70
CA GLY A 62 -17.46 8.18 -30.60
C GLY A 62 -17.92 6.82 -30.10
N ASP A 63 -18.77 6.12 -30.84
CA ASP A 63 -19.26 4.79 -30.49
C ASP A 63 -18.33 3.65 -30.93
N GLU A 64 -17.28 3.95 -31.71
CA GLU A 64 -16.35 2.97 -32.23
C GLU A 64 -15.08 2.85 -31.37
N LYS A 65 -14.63 1.59 -31.22
CA LYS A 65 -13.37 1.26 -30.56
C LYS A 65 -12.33 0.88 -31.61
N LEU A 66 -11.36 1.79 -31.85
CA LEU A 66 -10.25 1.54 -32.74
C LEU A 66 -9.14 0.80 -31.99
N VAL A 67 -8.81 -0.42 -32.40
CA VAL A 67 -7.76 -1.25 -31.82
C VAL A 67 -6.49 -1.13 -32.65
N TYR A 68 -5.34 -0.99 -31.98
CA TYR A 68 -4.02 -0.90 -32.62
C TYR A 68 -3.25 -2.21 -32.45
N GLU A 69 -2.89 -2.84 -33.55
CA GLU A 69 -2.05 -4.05 -33.55
C GLU A 69 -0.56 -3.72 -33.41
N ASP A 70 -0.16 -2.52 -33.83
CA ASP A 70 1.22 -2.03 -33.76
C ASP A 70 1.39 -0.90 -32.73
N ASN A 71 2.41 -1.05 -31.89
CA ASN A 71 2.75 -0.06 -30.86
C ASN A 71 3.22 1.29 -31.46
N VAL A 72 3.83 1.30 -32.64
CA VAL A 72 4.27 2.54 -33.30
C VAL A 72 3.09 3.37 -33.72
N GLU A 73 2.05 2.70 -34.28
CA GLU A 73 0.79 3.30 -34.66
C GLU A 73 0.04 3.82 -33.42
N ALA A 74 -0.10 2.98 -32.36
CA ALA A 74 -0.73 3.36 -31.11
C ALA A 74 -0.07 4.59 -30.48
N LEU A 75 1.26 4.63 -30.41
CA LEU A 75 2.03 5.76 -29.88
C LEU A 75 1.94 6.99 -30.78
N GLY A 76 1.75 6.82 -32.09
CA GLY A 76 1.47 7.91 -33.02
C GLY A 76 0.13 8.57 -32.71
N ALA A 77 -0.92 7.77 -32.72
CA ALA A 77 -2.28 8.23 -32.43
C ALA A 77 -2.39 8.84 -31.03
N LEU A 78 -1.72 8.25 -30.02
CA LEU A 78 -1.70 8.80 -28.66
C LEU A 78 -0.98 10.15 -28.62
N ALA A 79 0.14 10.32 -29.30
CA ALA A 79 0.85 11.60 -29.34
C ALA A 79 0.00 12.70 -29.99
N ASP A 80 -0.69 12.39 -31.10
CA ASP A 80 -1.59 13.32 -31.78
C ASP A 80 -2.77 13.68 -30.87
N TRP A 81 -3.34 12.71 -30.16
CA TRP A 81 -4.43 12.95 -29.21
C TRP A 81 -3.96 13.80 -28.02
N LEU A 82 -2.81 13.50 -27.40
CA LEU A 82 -2.23 14.28 -26.31
C LEU A 82 -1.88 15.71 -26.72
N ALA A 83 -1.49 15.94 -27.97
CA ALA A 83 -1.18 17.28 -28.48
C ALA A 83 -2.40 18.21 -28.43
N THR A 84 -3.64 17.67 -28.52
CA THR A 84 -4.88 18.45 -28.40
C THR A 84 -5.13 18.98 -26.99
N PHE A 85 -4.46 18.42 -25.99
CA PHE A 85 -4.54 18.83 -24.57
C PHE A 85 -3.35 19.66 -24.10
N ARG A 86 -2.46 20.13 -24.99
CA ARG A 86 -1.19 20.76 -24.60
C ARG A 86 -1.39 21.95 -23.66
N ASP A 87 -2.40 22.77 -23.90
CA ASP A 87 -2.73 23.98 -23.13
C ASP A 87 -4.00 23.81 -22.30
N LYS A 88 -4.35 22.58 -21.96
CA LYS A 88 -5.54 22.20 -21.20
C LYS A 88 -5.18 21.78 -19.78
N ASN A 89 -6.17 21.80 -18.89
CA ASN A 89 -5.99 21.34 -17.51
C ASN A 89 -5.92 19.82 -17.48
N ILE A 90 -4.75 19.29 -17.15
CA ILE A 90 -4.48 17.85 -17.07
C ILE A 90 -4.33 17.45 -15.61
N LEU A 91 -4.97 16.35 -15.22
CA LEU A 91 -4.70 15.67 -13.98
C LEU A 91 -3.87 14.42 -14.27
N PHE A 92 -2.66 14.35 -13.71
CA PHE A 92 -1.76 13.21 -13.83
C PHE A 92 -1.70 12.41 -12.53
N LEU A 93 -2.03 11.13 -12.59
CA LEU A 93 -1.91 10.17 -11.50
C LEU A 93 -1.06 8.99 -11.94
N ARG A 94 0.00 8.69 -11.19
CA ARG A 94 0.83 7.53 -11.40
C ARG A 94 0.85 6.63 -10.16
N GLY A 95 0.53 5.37 -10.35
CA GLY A 95 0.70 4.32 -9.36
C GLY A 95 2.15 3.84 -9.23
N SER A 96 2.34 2.79 -8.47
CA SER A 96 3.66 2.18 -8.27
C SER A 96 4.18 1.48 -9.52
N GLY A 97 3.30 0.91 -10.35
CA GLY A 97 3.66 0.18 -11.57
C GLY A 97 4.67 -0.93 -11.30
N SER A 98 5.76 -0.91 -12.05
CA SER A 98 6.88 -1.84 -11.90
C SER A 98 7.79 -1.50 -10.70
N LEU A 99 7.47 -0.48 -9.90
CA LEU A 99 8.29 0.07 -8.82
C LEU A 99 9.69 0.56 -9.21
N GLY A 100 10.11 0.33 -10.45
CA GLY A 100 11.43 0.68 -10.93
C GLY A 100 11.65 2.18 -11.05
N TYR A 101 12.91 2.56 -11.16
CA TYR A 101 13.32 3.94 -11.38
C TYR A 101 12.71 4.52 -12.67
N ASN A 102 12.65 3.69 -13.73
CA ASN A 102 12.20 4.12 -15.06
C ASN A 102 10.72 4.55 -15.13
N MET A 103 9.89 4.19 -14.15
CA MET A 103 8.53 4.72 -14.04
C MET A 103 8.50 6.26 -13.95
N GLY A 104 9.55 6.89 -13.45
CA GLY A 104 9.66 8.35 -13.33
C GLY A 104 9.80 9.11 -14.65
N TYR A 105 10.00 8.43 -15.79
CA TYR A 105 9.96 9.09 -17.11
C TYR A 105 8.55 9.58 -17.47
N TRP A 106 7.51 8.91 -16.97
CA TRP A 106 6.14 9.41 -17.06
C TRP A 106 5.96 10.73 -16.31
N ASP A 107 6.57 10.84 -15.12
CA ASP A 107 6.54 12.10 -14.35
C ASP A 107 7.20 13.24 -15.12
N GLN A 108 8.35 13.00 -15.75
CA GLN A 108 9.03 14.02 -16.58
C GLN A 108 8.19 14.42 -17.79
N LEU A 109 7.58 13.44 -18.48
CA LEU A 109 6.78 13.69 -19.67
C LEU A 109 5.58 14.59 -19.35
N PHE A 110 4.80 14.25 -18.33
CA PHE A 110 3.58 15.00 -18.02
C PHE A 110 3.86 16.29 -17.25
N ALA A 111 4.94 16.39 -16.50
CA ALA A 111 5.38 17.67 -15.91
C ALA A 111 5.78 18.73 -16.93
N ALA A 112 6.00 18.36 -18.19
CA ALA A 112 6.28 19.29 -19.28
C ALA A 112 5.01 19.95 -19.87
N PHE A 113 3.82 19.50 -19.50
CA PHE A 113 2.58 20.15 -19.88
C PHE A 113 2.31 21.33 -18.92
N PRO A 114 2.07 22.56 -19.45
CA PRO A 114 2.04 23.78 -18.63
C PRO A 114 1.00 23.77 -17.51
N HIS A 115 -0.15 23.14 -17.73
CA HIS A 115 -1.28 23.09 -16.80
C HIS A 115 -1.52 21.68 -16.25
N CYS A 116 -0.44 20.89 -16.08
CA CYS A 116 -0.54 19.56 -15.52
C CYS A 116 -0.44 19.59 -13.98
N ALA A 117 -1.48 19.11 -13.32
CA ALA A 117 -1.53 18.90 -11.89
C ALA A 117 -1.24 17.42 -11.55
N THR A 118 -0.68 17.18 -10.37
CA THR A 118 -0.48 15.83 -9.82
C THR A 118 -0.82 15.79 -8.33
N VAL A 119 -0.76 14.61 -7.72
CA VAL A 119 -0.99 14.46 -6.28
C VAL A 119 0.24 14.89 -5.47
N ASN A 120 0.02 15.50 -4.31
CA ASN A 120 1.08 15.93 -3.40
C ASN A 120 1.71 14.77 -2.60
N SER A 121 1.01 13.63 -2.51
CA SER A 121 1.42 12.48 -1.69
C SER A 121 0.93 11.14 -2.30
N ASN A 122 1.04 10.06 -1.55
CA ASN A 122 0.55 8.76 -1.97
C ASN A 122 -0.33 8.13 -0.87
N PRO A 123 -1.34 7.32 -1.23
CA PRO A 123 -2.25 6.72 -0.25
C PRO A 123 -1.62 5.53 0.51
N CYS A 124 -0.38 5.14 0.17
CA CYS A 124 0.23 3.91 0.69
C CYS A 124 1.03 4.15 1.96
N ASN A 125 2.11 4.95 1.91
CA ASN A 125 3.08 5.07 3.00
C ASN A 125 3.51 6.52 3.32
N ALA A 126 2.78 7.51 2.86
CA ALA A 126 3.13 8.91 3.06
C ALA A 126 3.18 9.28 4.55
N THR A 127 2.15 8.94 5.30
CA THR A 127 2.01 9.23 6.73
C THR A 127 3.15 8.65 7.57
N GLY A 128 3.41 7.34 7.42
CA GLY A 128 4.49 6.70 8.18
C GLY A 128 5.88 7.16 7.76
N GLY A 129 6.06 7.48 6.46
CA GLY A 129 7.29 8.09 5.98
C GLY A 129 7.54 9.46 6.62
N ALA A 130 6.52 10.31 6.71
CA ALA A 130 6.59 11.62 7.36
C ALA A 130 6.89 11.48 8.87
N ALA A 131 6.24 10.54 9.56
CA ALA A 131 6.52 10.24 10.96
C ALA A 131 8.01 9.94 11.21
N HIS A 132 8.58 9.03 10.43
CA HIS A 132 10.00 8.68 10.55
C HIS A 132 10.94 9.83 10.16
N GLU A 133 10.56 10.64 9.18
CA GLU A 133 11.34 11.81 8.77
C GLU A 133 11.39 12.87 9.87
N LEU A 134 10.27 13.14 10.54
CA LEU A 134 10.20 14.02 11.70
C LEU A 134 11.04 13.50 12.87
N ASP A 135 10.90 12.21 13.20
CA ASP A 135 11.55 11.64 14.37
C ASP A 135 13.04 11.36 14.18
N PHE A 136 13.47 10.99 12.96
CA PHE A 136 14.85 10.53 12.69
C PHE A 136 15.55 11.29 11.54
N GLY A 137 14.85 12.15 10.81
CA GLY A 137 15.37 12.83 9.61
C GLY A 137 15.61 11.91 8.41
N THR A 138 15.16 10.66 8.50
CA THR A 138 15.27 9.64 7.45
C THR A 138 14.23 8.55 7.64
N ILE A 139 13.83 7.94 6.52
CA ILE A 139 12.96 6.77 6.53
C ILE A 139 13.73 5.44 6.31
N SER A 140 15.06 5.45 6.38
CA SER A 140 15.87 4.25 6.17
C SER A 140 15.76 3.28 7.34
N ASN A 141 15.57 1.98 7.06
CA ASN A 141 15.66 0.92 8.07
C ASN A 141 17.11 0.58 8.44
N PRO A 142 17.36 0.09 9.66
CA PRO A 142 18.59 -0.62 9.96
C PRO A 142 18.74 -1.88 9.10
N HIS A 143 19.95 -2.43 9.05
CA HIS A 143 20.17 -3.71 8.37
C HIS A 143 19.31 -4.81 9.02
N ILE A 144 18.61 -5.60 8.21
CA ILE A 144 17.64 -6.61 8.69
C ILE A 144 18.27 -7.66 9.63
N ALA A 145 19.57 -7.96 9.47
CA ALA A 145 20.32 -8.88 10.33
C ALA A 145 20.31 -8.47 11.81
N ARG A 146 20.12 -7.19 12.12
CA ARG A 146 20.05 -6.71 13.51
C ARG A 146 18.81 -7.19 14.27
N LEU A 147 17.80 -7.75 13.58
CA LEU A 147 16.71 -8.46 14.25
C LEU A 147 17.21 -9.66 15.05
N ALA A 148 18.30 -10.30 14.62
CA ALA A 148 18.92 -11.41 15.36
C ALA A 148 19.65 -10.99 16.65
N GLU A 149 19.86 -9.69 16.89
CA GLU A 149 20.41 -9.14 18.12
C GLU A 149 19.36 -9.01 19.24
N ALA A 150 18.07 -9.12 18.89
CA ALA A 150 16.97 -9.00 19.82
C ALA A 150 16.70 -10.34 20.55
N GLU A 151 16.14 -10.25 21.75
CA GLU A 151 15.59 -11.39 22.50
C GLU A 151 14.08 -11.48 22.31
N THR A 152 13.43 -10.33 22.07
CA THR A 152 12.00 -10.22 21.77
C THR A 152 11.78 -9.30 20.58
N ILE A 153 10.92 -9.70 19.63
CA ILE A 153 10.49 -8.89 18.49
C ILE A 153 9.01 -8.58 18.65
N ILE A 154 8.65 -7.30 18.68
CA ILE A 154 7.27 -6.83 18.74
C ILE A 154 6.84 -6.36 17.35
N LEU A 155 5.79 -6.98 16.83
CA LEU A 155 5.13 -6.62 15.57
C LEU A 155 3.92 -5.74 15.89
N HIS A 156 3.95 -4.48 15.46
CA HIS A 156 2.85 -3.52 15.65
C HIS A 156 2.05 -3.41 14.36
N GLY A 157 0.84 -3.95 14.31
CA GLY A 157 -0.03 -3.91 13.12
C GLY A 157 0.61 -4.48 11.86
N LYS A 158 1.54 -5.46 12.01
CA LYS A 158 2.33 -6.02 10.90
C LYS A 158 1.89 -7.44 10.56
N ASN A 159 1.00 -7.59 9.60
CA ASN A 159 0.65 -8.89 9.03
C ASN A 159 1.74 -9.38 8.06
N ALA A 160 2.86 -9.87 8.61
CA ALA A 160 4.03 -10.29 7.83
C ALA A 160 3.72 -11.49 6.92
N ALA A 161 2.89 -12.44 7.36
CA ALA A 161 2.51 -13.62 6.58
C ALA A 161 1.91 -13.26 5.22
N VAL A 162 1.15 -12.15 5.16
CA VAL A 162 0.45 -11.70 3.97
C VAL A 162 1.23 -10.63 3.20
N THR A 163 1.82 -9.66 3.91
CA THR A 163 2.37 -8.45 3.29
C THR A 163 3.88 -8.50 3.06
N SER A 164 4.60 -9.46 3.68
CA SER A 164 6.04 -9.65 3.56
C SER A 164 6.42 -11.12 3.80
N PRO A 165 6.12 -12.06 2.88
CA PRO A 165 6.31 -13.49 3.10
C PRO A 165 7.76 -13.90 3.39
N HIS A 166 8.74 -13.18 2.82
CA HIS A 166 10.16 -13.45 3.08
C HIS A 166 10.60 -12.96 4.46
N LEU A 167 10.10 -11.78 4.90
CA LEU A 167 10.27 -11.36 6.29
C LEU A 167 9.64 -12.37 7.25
N TYR A 168 8.42 -12.84 6.95
CA TYR A 168 7.75 -13.86 7.77
C TYR A 168 8.59 -15.14 7.89
N THR A 169 9.21 -15.60 6.81
CA THR A 169 10.11 -16.75 6.80
C THR A 169 11.38 -16.48 7.61
N TYR A 170 11.93 -15.28 7.54
CA TYR A 170 13.07 -14.89 8.36
C TYR A 170 12.70 -14.85 9.86
N LEU A 171 11.56 -14.30 10.22
CA LEU A 171 11.05 -14.32 11.60
C LEU A 171 10.83 -15.74 12.11
N LYS A 172 10.34 -16.67 11.27
CA LYS A 172 10.29 -18.11 11.64
C LYS A 172 11.66 -18.69 11.98
N LYS A 173 12.70 -18.31 11.22
CA LYS A 173 14.06 -18.74 11.51
C LYS A 173 14.56 -18.17 12.84
N LEU A 174 14.31 -16.90 13.12
CA LEU A 174 14.67 -16.24 14.37
C LEU A 174 13.95 -16.87 15.58
N LYS A 175 12.65 -17.16 15.45
CA LYS A 175 11.87 -17.87 16.48
C LYS A 175 12.48 -19.24 16.80
N LYS A 176 12.89 -20.01 15.77
CA LYS A 176 13.58 -21.30 15.98
C LYS A 176 14.92 -21.16 16.69
N SER A 177 15.58 -20.02 16.64
CA SER A 177 16.80 -19.72 17.39
C SER A 177 16.55 -19.17 18.81
N GLY A 178 15.29 -19.15 19.26
CA GLY A 178 14.90 -18.77 20.62
C GLY A 178 14.47 -17.31 20.79
N ILE A 179 14.30 -16.54 19.71
CA ILE A 179 13.79 -15.17 19.79
C ILE A 179 12.26 -15.21 19.93
N GLU A 180 11.75 -14.56 20.97
CA GLU A 180 10.32 -14.44 21.25
C GLU A 180 9.66 -13.47 20.27
N ILE A 181 8.45 -13.77 19.82
CA ILE A 181 7.67 -12.90 18.90
C ILE A 181 6.34 -12.55 19.54
N ILE A 182 6.10 -11.25 19.70
CA ILE A 182 4.83 -10.70 20.18
C ILE A 182 4.16 -9.97 18.99
N LEU A 183 2.88 -10.27 18.74
CA LEU A 183 2.06 -9.57 17.74
C LEU A 183 1.00 -8.73 18.46
N ILE A 184 1.02 -7.43 18.22
CA ILE A 184 -0.03 -6.48 18.61
C ILE A 184 -0.78 -6.09 17.35
N ASP A 185 -2.05 -6.48 17.21
CA ASP A 185 -2.85 -6.20 16.02
C ASP A 185 -4.34 -6.25 16.41
N PRO A 186 -5.19 -5.34 15.92
CA PRO A 186 -6.64 -5.40 16.17
C PRO A 186 -7.29 -6.66 15.60
N VAL A 187 -6.73 -7.24 14.55
CA VAL A 187 -7.28 -8.41 13.87
C VAL A 187 -6.38 -9.63 14.06
N LYS A 188 -6.97 -10.79 14.33
CA LYS A 188 -6.25 -12.08 14.34
C LYS A 188 -5.84 -12.46 12.91
N THR A 189 -4.74 -11.88 12.45
CA THR A 189 -4.22 -12.13 11.10
C THR A 189 -3.48 -13.45 11.00
N ALA A 190 -3.16 -13.90 9.77
CA ALA A 190 -2.34 -15.11 9.54
C ALA A 190 -0.97 -15.08 10.26
N THR A 191 -0.49 -13.92 10.67
CA THR A 191 0.77 -13.76 11.42
C THR A 191 0.65 -14.25 12.87
N VAL A 192 -0.56 -14.39 13.43
CA VAL A 192 -0.80 -14.97 14.77
C VAL A 192 -0.15 -16.36 14.88
N GLY A 193 -0.17 -17.18 13.82
CA GLY A 193 0.48 -18.49 13.79
C GLY A 193 2.01 -18.46 13.97
N LEU A 194 2.65 -17.30 13.92
CA LEU A 194 4.06 -17.09 14.21
C LEU A 194 4.30 -16.61 15.64
N ALA A 195 3.39 -15.84 16.21
CA ALA A 195 3.55 -15.18 17.50
C ALA A 195 3.62 -16.21 18.66
N ASP A 196 4.40 -15.89 19.69
CA ASP A 196 4.36 -16.56 20.99
C ASP A 196 3.23 -15.95 21.84
N HIS A 197 3.00 -14.63 21.66
CA HIS A 197 1.92 -13.90 22.29
C HIS A 197 1.21 -13.03 21.26
N TYR A 198 -0.12 -13.13 21.21
CA TYR A 198 -0.98 -12.24 20.47
C TYR A 198 -1.74 -11.34 21.43
N ILE A 199 -1.62 -10.04 21.23
CA ILE A 199 -2.30 -9.02 22.02
C ILE A 199 -3.26 -8.30 21.08
N GLN A 200 -4.56 -8.50 21.29
CA GLN A 200 -5.59 -7.77 20.54
C GLN A 200 -5.72 -6.36 21.12
N ILE A 201 -5.60 -5.36 20.25
CA ILE A 201 -5.73 -3.95 20.62
C ILE A 201 -6.94 -3.33 19.93
N GLN A 202 -7.58 -2.33 20.52
CA GLN A 202 -8.58 -1.56 19.80
C GLN A 202 -7.91 -0.76 18.65
N PRO A 203 -8.54 -0.68 17.46
CA PRO A 203 -7.98 0.08 16.34
C PRO A 203 -7.64 1.52 16.71
N ALA A 204 -6.54 2.05 16.18
CA ALA A 204 -6.03 3.40 16.41
C ALA A 204 -5.49 3.67 17.84
N CYS A 205 -5.36 2.67 18.70
CA CYS A 205 -4.91 2.82 20.08
C CYS A 205 -3.44 2.48 20.33
N ASP A 206 -2.65 2.19 19.32
CA ASP A 206 -1.22 1.83 19.47
C ASP A 206 -0.41 2.95 20.14
N GLY A 207 -0.73 4.23 19.86
CA GLY A 207 -0.12 5.37 20.52
C GLY A 207 -0.44 5.45 22.01
N LEU A 208 -1.70 5.11 22.39
CA LEU A 208 -2.13 5.06 23.79
C LEU A 208 -1.36 3.99 24.57
N LEU A 209 -1.24 2.80 24.01
CA LEU A 209 -0.46 1.70 24.61
C LEU A 209 1.02 2.09 24.75
N ALA A 210 1.63 2.70 23.74
CA ALA A 210 3.01 3.14 23.81
C ALA A 210 3.23 4.22 24.90
N CYS A 211 2.28 5.16 25.04
CA CYS A 211 2.28 6.16 26.11
C CYS A 211 2.16 5.51 27.49
N ALA A 212 1.22 4.58 27.68
CA ALA A 212 1.04 3.85 28.93
C ALA A 212 2.30 3.08 29.36
N LEU A 213 2.94 2.37 28.41
CA LEU A 213 4.20 1.65 28.64
C LEU A 213 5.32 2.61 29.05
N LEU A 214 5.46 3.76 28.40
CA LEU A 214 6.46 4.76 28.75
C LEU A 214 6.22 5.36 30.14
N THR A 215 4.96 5.63 30.53
CA THR A 215 4.62 6.13 31.85
C THR A 215 5.07 5.15 32.93
N GLU A 216 4.80 3.85 32.79
CA GLU A 216 5.22 2.81 33.73
C GLU A 216 6.74 2.52 33.69
N LEU A 217 7.43 2.92 32.62
CA LEU A 217 8.88 2.90 32.54
C LEU A 217 9.55 4.12 33.19
N GLY A 218 8.77 5.01 33.82
CA GLY A 218 9.27 6.15 34.59
C GLY A 218 9.35 7.46 33.82
N HIS A 219 8.69 7.57 32.67
CA HIS A 219 8.58 8.82 31.93
C HIS A 219 7.26 9.52 32.28
N GLU A 220 7.32 10.76 32.70
CA GLU A 220 6.15 11.52 33.13
C GLU A 220 5.36 12.08 31.92
N PHE A 221 4.08 11.71 31.83
CA PHE A 221 3.09 12.26 30.91
C PHE A 221 1.80 12.55 31.70
N ASP A 222 1.05 13.53 31.27
CA ASP A 222 -0.19 13.96 31.95
C ASP A 222 -1.40 13.07 31.54
N TYR A 223 -1.20 11.72 31.62
CA TYR A 223 -2.24 10.75 31.30
C TYR A 223 -2.30 9.62 32.32
N GLN A 224 -3.52 9.18 32.64
CA GLN A 224 -3.76 8.08 33.57
C GLN A 224 -3.63 6.74 32.86
N VAL A 225 -2.68 5.90 33.26
CA VAL A 225 -2.42 4.59 32.64
C VAL A 225 -3.67 3.71 32.57
N PRO A 226 -4.51 3.57 33.62
CA PRO A 226 -5.73 2.76 33.52
C PRO A 226 -6.68 3.23 32.41
N MET A 227 -6.82 4.53 32.21
CA MET A 227 -7.68 5.10 31.16
C MET A 227 -7.12 4.79 29.74
N LEU A 228 -5.79 4.83 29.58
CA LEU A 228 -5.15 4.49 28.30
C LEU A 228 -5.33 3.00 27.97
N LEU A 229 -5.22 2.12 28.97
CA LEU A 229 -5.36 0.67 28.77
C LEU A 229 -6.81 0.27 28.49
N ASP A 230 -7.76 0.88 29.20
CA ASP A 230 -9.20 0.67 28.98
C ASP A 230 -9.58 1.05 27.55
N ALA A 231 -9.20 2.24 27.09
CA ALA A 231 -9.44 2.68 25.72
C ALA A 231 -8.75 1.79 24.67
N ALA A 232 -7.56 1.26 24.98
CA ALA A 232 -6.83 0.38 24.09
C ALA A 232 -7.33 -1.09 24.14
N GLY A 233 -8.21 -1.44 25.08
CA GLY A 233 -8.69 -2.79 25.29
C GLY A 233 -7.59 -3.77 25.73
N ILE A 234 -6.60 -3.28 26.49
CA ILE A 234 -5.43 -4.05 26.94
C ILE A 234 -5.63 -4.49 28.40
N ASP A 235 -5.59 -5.79 28.62
CA ASP A 235 -5.67 -6.35 29.96
C ASP A 235 -4.33 -6.21 30.76
N ALA A 236 -4.41 -6.43 32.06
CA ALA A 236 -3.27 -6.28 32.96
C ALA A 236 -2.14 -7.29 32.69
N ASP A 237 -2.46 -8.50 32.23
CA ASP A 237 -1.49 -9.55 31.96
C ASP A 237 -0.68 -9.23 30.71
N ALA A 238 -1.35 -8.82 29.63
CA ALA A 238 -0.71 -8.38 28.39
C ALA A 238 0.17 -7.14 28.62
N PHE A 239 -0.32 -6.18 29.41
CA PHE A 239 0.46 -4.99 29.77
C PHE A 239 1.69 -5.32 30.59
N THR A 240 1.55 -6.18 31.60
CA THR A 240 2.67 -6.65 32.44
C THR A 240 3.71 -7.40 31.61
N LEU A 241 3.28 -8.29 30.71
CA LEU A 241 4.17 -8.99 29.79
C LEU A 241 5.03 -8.01 28.97
N LEU A 242 4.39 -7.00 28.36
CA LEU A 242 5.12 -6.00 27.55
C LEU A 242 6.13 -5.22 28.38
N LEU A 243 5.75 -4.78 29.61
CA LEU A 243 6.64 -4.07 30.52
C LEU A 243 7.85 -4.91 30.92
N GLU A 244 7.65 -6.17 31.26
CA GLU A 244 8.76 -7.09 31.60
C GLU A 244 9.75 -7.23 30.44
N ARG A 245 9.25 -7.36 29.19
CA ARG A 245 10.11 -7.48 28.02
C ARG A 245 10.89 -6.19 27.76
N LEU A 246 10.23 -5.04 27.87
CA LEU A 246 10.87 -3.73 27.64
C LEU A 246 11.92 -3.39 28.72
N ARG A 247 11.72 -3.84 29.98
CA ARG A 247 12.67 -3.63 31.08
C ARG A 247 13.88 -4.57 31.03
N ASN A 248 13.67 -5.83 30.65
CA ASN A 248 14.63 -6.91 30.91
C ASN A 248 15.25 -7.53 29.66
N LYS A 249 14.76 -7.18 28.45
CA LYS A 249 15.16 -7.79 27.17
C LYS A 249 15.63 -6.76 26.15
N LYS A 250 16.46 -7.22 25.23
CA LYS A 250 16.74 -6.47 24.01
C LYS A 250 15.56 -6.62 23.06
N VAL A 251 14.79 -5.55 22.89
CA VAL A 251 13.58 -5.56 22.05
C VAL A 251 13.88 -5.00 20.66
N ALA A 252 13.26 -5.57 19.66
CA ALA A 252 13.12 -4.98 18.32
C ALA A 252 11.65 -4.68 18.04
N HIS A 253 11.39 -3.60 17.29
CA HIS A 253 10.05 -3.19 16.89
C HIS A 253 9.91 -3.19 15.36
N ILE A 254 8.83 -3.76 14.85
CA ILE A 254 8.48 -3.73 13.43
C ILE A 254 7.10 -3.11 13.27
N GLN A 255 7.06 -1.90 12.73
CA GLN A 255 5.83 -1.15 12.48
C GLN A 255 5.21 -1.56 11.15
N GLY A 256 3.94 -1.93 11.17
CA GLY A 256 3.15 -2.26 9.99
C GLY A 256 2.48 -1.04 9.35
N LEU A 257 1.99 -1.22 8.11
CA LEU A 257 1.24 -0.18 7.40
C LEU A 257 -0.17 0.06 7.95
N GLY A 258 -0.71 -0.88 8.74
CA GLY A 258 -2.01 -0.72 9.37
C GLY A 258 -2.08 0.50 10.30
N LEU A 259 -1.00 0.77 11.02
CA LEU A 259 -0.88 1.89 11.95
C LEU A 259 -1.17 3.25 11.30
N GLN A 260 -0.60 3.50 10.13
CA GLN A 260 -0.69 4.80 9.45
C GLN A 260 -2.02 5.04 8.72
N ARG A 261 -2.91 4.03 8.66
CA ARG A 261 -4.20 4.12 7.96
C ARG A 261 -5.33 4.60 8.88
N GLN A 262 -5.01 4.93 10.11
CA GLN A 262 -5.89 5.52 11.10
C GLN A 262 -5.87 7.05 11.00
N GLU A 263 -6.86 7.70 11.57
CA GLU A 263 -6.93 9.17 11.66
C GLU A 263 -5.76 9.78 12.43
N ASN A 264 -5.26 9.09 13.45
CA ASN A 264 -4.10 9.44 14.29
C ASN A 264 -2.85 8.61 13.94
N GLY A 265 -2.74 8.19 12.68
CA GLY A 265 -1.74 7.20 12.26
C GLY A 265 -0.29 7.68 12.36
N MET A 266 -0.01 8.96 12.09
CA MET A 266 1.32 9.53 12.29
C MET A 266 1.68 9.55 13.78
N ASN A 267 0.77 9.97 14.60
CA ASN A 267 0.95 10.04 16.05
C ASN A 267 1.24 8.65 16.65
N SER A 268 0.46 7.63 16.28
CA SER A 268 0.68 6.25 16.74
C SER A 268 2.08 5.73 16.39
N ILE A 269 2.55 5.94 15.16
CA ILE A 269 3.90 5.56 14.72
C ILE A 269 4.96 6.30 15.53
N ARG A 270 4.77 7.59 15.78
CA ARG A 270 5.72 8.42 16.53
C ARG A 270 5.80 8.04 18.02
N TRP A 271 4.69 7.64 18.64
CA TRP A 271 4.70 7.11 20.02
C TRP A 271 5.47 5.78 20.11
N ILE A 272 5.32 4.88 19.14
CA ILE A 272 6.11 3.65 19.07
C ILE A 272 7.60 3.98 18.82
N SER A 273 7.91 4.97 17.97
CA SER A 273 9.28 5.45 17.75
C SER A 273 9.90 6.03 19.04
N ARG A 274 9.09 6.75 19.83
CA ARG A 274 9.47 7.29 21.13
C ARG A 274 9.72 6.17 22.15
N LEU A 275 8.86 5.14 22.18
CA LEU A 275 9.07 3.93 22.98
C LEU A 275 10.39 3.25 22.63
N ALA A 276 10.67 3.08 21.34
CA ALA A 276 11.94 2.50 20.88
C ALA A 276 13.16 3.36 21.27
N HIS A 277 13.02 4.68 21.29
CA HIS A 277 14.08 5.59 21.74
C HIS A 277 14.38 5.39 23.23
N PHE A 278 13.39 5.44 24.10
CA PHE A 278 13.58 5.34 25.55
C PHE A 278 13.95 3.93 26.03
N THR A 279 13.69 2.90 25.22
CA THR A 279 14.12 1.52 25.48
C THR A 279 15.40 1.12 24.74
N ASN A 280 16.18 2.07 24.20
CA ASN A 280 17.41 1.86 23.45
C ASN A 280 17.26 0.87 22.27
N SER A 281 16.11 0.93 21.58
CA SER A 281 15.75 0.02 20.49
C SER A 281 15.74 0.67 19.11
N VAL A 282 16.13 1.96 18.97
CA VAL A 282 16.11 2.70 17.68
C VAL A 282 16.86 1.96 16.57
N GLU A 283 18.00 1.36 16.90
CA GLU A 283 18.80 0.59 15.95
C GLU A 283 18.18 -0.79 15.59
N ARG A 284 17.04 -1.14 16.18
CA ARG A 284 16.22 -2.32 15.92
C ARG A 284 14.75 -1.96 15.68
N LEU A 285 14.48 -0.70 15.31
CA LEU A 285 13.16 -0.22 14.90
C LEU A 285 13.06 -0.25 13.38
N TYR A 286 12.04 -0.91 12.84
CA TYR A 286 11.81 -1.10 11.41
C TYR A 286 10.44 -0.56 11.01
N TYR A 287 10.40 0.01 9.81
CA TYR A 287 9.16 0.45 9.16
C TYR A 287 9.06 -0.14 7.75
N GLY A 288 7.90 -0.68 7.39
CA GLY A 288 7.72 -1.56 6.24
C GLY A 288 8.03 -1.01 4.85
N HIS A 289 8.21 0.32 4.67
CA HIS A 289 8.43 0.96 3.37
C HIS A 289 9.55 1.99 3.35
N SER A 290 10.59 1.76 4.10
CA SER A 290 11.58 2.79 4.39
C SER A 290 12.69 2.98 3.36
N SER A 291 13.04 1.96 2.60
CA SER A 291 14.27 1.99 1.77
C SER A 291 14.10 2.63 0.38
N LYS A 292 12.92 3.16 0.04
CA LYS A 292 12.62 3.78 -1.28
C LYS A 292 13.56 4.95 -1.68
N ARG A 293 14.25 5.58 -0.73
CA ARG A 293 15.01 6.81 -0.98
C ARG A 293 16.48 6.61 -1.33
N ARG A 294 16.88 5.44 -1.82
CA ARG A 294 18.27 5.23 -2.31
C ARG A 294 18.50 5.79 -3.70
N TRP A 295 17.49 6.36 -4.31
CA TRP A 295 17.53 6.93 -5.65
C TRP A 295 17.09 8.38 -5.64
N HIS A 296 17.78 9.23 -6.39
CA HIS A 296 17.33 10.59 -6.65
C HIS A 296 16.02 10.54 -7.44
N LYS A 297 15.05 11.37 -7.06
CA LYS A 297 13.81 11.50 -7.84
C LYS A 297 14.15 12.02 -9.25
N HIS A 298 13.33 11.62 -10.23
CA HIS A 298 13.32 12.23 -11.55
C HIS A 298 13.06 13.74 -11.44
N PRO A 299 13.72 14.58 -12.27
CA PRO A 299 13.47 16.01 -12.30
C PRO A 299 12.13 16.30 -12.99
N ALA A 300 11.05 16.27 -12.23
CA ALA A 300 9.70 16.59 -12.67
C ALA A 300 9.11 17.66 -11.75
N ARG A 301 8.68 18.79 -12.32
CA ARG A 301 8.02 19.89 -11.60
C ARG A 301 6.65 20.11 -12.19
N PHE A 302 5.64 19.69 -11.49
CA PHE A 302 4.25 19.92 -11.87
C PHE A 302 3.82 21.34 -11.47
N ALA A 303 2.94 21.94 -12.27
CA ALA A 303 2.42 23.28 -12.02
C ALA A 303 1.63 23.35 -10.70
N THR A 304 0.88 22.29 -10.41
CA THR A 304 0.03 22.22 -9.22
C THR A 304 0.14 20.84 -8.58
N GLN A 305 0.07 20.80 -7.24
CA GLN A 305 -0.04 19.58 -6.46
C GLN A 305 -1.36 19.63 -5.65
N ILE A 306 -2.11 18.54 -5.67
CA ILE A 306 -3.46 18.45 -5.11
C ILE A 306 -3.47 17.41 -3.99
N GLY A 307 -4.21 17.68 -2.92
CA GLY A 307 -4.42 16.74 -1.82
C GLY A 307 -5.18 15.49 -2.28
N LEU A 308 -4.87 14.36 -1.65
CA LEU A 308 -5.54 13.10 -1.97
C LEU A 308 -7.05 13.11 -1.64
N ASP A 309 -7.45 13.90 -0.66
CA ASP A 309 -8.82 14.11 -0.21
C ASP A 309 -9.64 14.97 -1.20
N GLU A 310 -8.99 15.97 -1.83
CA GLU A 310 -9.64 16.87 -2.79
C GLU A 310 -9.79 16.24 -4.17
N LEU A 311 -8.87 15.36 -4.54
CA LEU A 311 -8.67 14.90 -5.90
C LEU A 311 -9.93 14.34 -6.58
N PRO A 312 -10.65 13.35 -5.98
CA PRO A 312 -11.84 12.79 -6.63
C PRO A 312 -12.98 13.80 -6.74
N GLY A 313 -13.12 14.72 -5.77
CA GLY A 313 -14.11 15.79 -5.79
C GLY A 313 -13.88 16.78 -6.94
N ARG A 314 -12.63 17.22 -7.13
CA ARG A 314 -12.24 18.14 -8.22
C ARG A 314 -12.39 17.50 -9.59
N LEU A 315 -12.05 16.21 -9.73
CA LEU A 315 -12.29 15.46 -10.96
C LEU A 315 -13.79 15.35 -11.25
N ALA A 316 -14.62 15.02 -10.25
CA ALA A 316 -16.06 14.93 -10.39
C ALA A 316 -16.74 16.29 -10.68
N ALA A 317 -16.13 17.39 -10.26
CA ALA A 317 -16.57 18.75 -10.56
C ALA A 317 -16.24 19.19 -12.01
N GLY A 318 -15.44 18.41 -12.76
CA GLY A 318 -15.08 18.72 -14.15
C GLY A 318 -13.99 19.78 -14.28
N GLU A 319 -13.10 19.92 -13.29
CA GLU A 319 -12.00 20.90 -13.34
C GLU A 319 -10.91 20.54 -14.36
N PHE A 320 -10.88 19.29 -14.85
CA PHE A 320 -9.84 18.79 -15.74
C PHE A 320 -10.40 18.42 -17.12
N ASP A 321 -9.66 18.81 -18.15
CA ASP A 321 -9.96 18.45 -19.54
C ASP A 321 -9.46 17.05 -19.91
N LEU A 322 -8.45 16.53 -19.19
CA LEU A 322 -7.87 15.21 -19.36
C LEU A 322 -7.43 14.61 -18.02
N PHE A 323 -7.80 13.38 -17.77
CA PHE A 323 -7.21 12.54 -16.73
C PHE A 323 -6.21 11.55 -17.31
N VAL A 324 -4.99 11.54 -16.79
CA VAL A 324 -3.92 10.60 -17.17
C VAL A 324 -3.65 9.67 -16.03
N ASN A 325 -3.91 8.39 -16.22
CA ASN A 325 -3.74 7.33 -15.24
C ASN A 325 -2.67 6.35 -15.69
N ILE A 326 -1.55 6.30 -14.99
CA ILE A 326 -0.46 5.37 -15.26
C ILE A 326 -0.36 4.33 -14.15
N ALA A 327 -0.60 3.06 -14.49
CA ALA A 327 -0.42 1.92 -13.59
C ALA A 327 -1.12 2.08 -12.22
N ALA A 328 -2.31 2.66 -12.19
CA ALA A 328 -3.13 2.84 -11.01
C ALA A 328 -4.57 2.39 -11.26
N ASN A 329 -5.31 2.07 -10.19
CA ASN A 329 -6.72 1.70 -10.28
C ASN A 329 -7.54 2.50 -9.23
N PRO A 330 -7.59 3.84 -9.35
CA PRO A 330 -8.17 4.71 -8.33
C PRO A 330 -9.63 4.40 -8.02
N VAL A 331 -10.45 4.01 -8.98
CA VAL A 331 -11.86 3.62 -8.75
C VAL A 331 -12.00 2.51 -7.69
N VAL A 332 -10.98 1.66 -7.54
CA VAL A 332 -11.01 0.54 -6.59
C VAL A 332 -10.12 0.80 -5.38
N THR A 333 -8.95 1.43 -5.59
CA THR A 333 -7.89 1.48 -4.57
C THR A 333 -7.84 2.76 -3.76
N TYR A 334 -8.49 3.83 -4.22
CA TYR A 334 -8.58 5.10 -3.49
C TYR A 334 -9.91 5.18 -2.74
N ALA A 335 -9.95 6.01 -1.72
CA ALA A 335 -11.18 6.33 -1.00
C ALA A 335 -12.19 7.03 -1.92
N ASP A 336 -13.47 6.95 -1.57
CA ASP A 336 -14.60 7.54 -2.29
C ASP A 336 -14.68 7.10 -3.77
N SER A 337 -14.76 5.79 -3.98
CA SER A 337 -14.85 5.17 -5.31
C SER A 337 -15.94 5.75 -6.20
N ASN A 338 -17.05 6.21 -5.60
CA ASN A 338 -18.18 6.77 -6.32
C ASN A 338 -17.85 8.14 -6.94
N LEU A 339 -17.08 8.99 -6.26
CA LEU A 339 -16.59 10.25 -6.84
C LEU A 339 -15.61 10.01 -7.98
N TRP A 340 -14.71 9.04 -7.83
CA TRP A 340 -13.81 8.63 -8.92
C TRP A 340 -14.59 8.19 -10.15
N ALA A 341 -15.55 7.28 -10.01
CA ALA A 341 -16.38 6.79 -11.11
C ALA A 341 -17.15 7.93 -11.78
N ARG A 342 -17.74 8.84 -10.98
CA ARG A 342 -18.46 10.02 -11.49
C ARG A 342 -17.53 10.97 -12.27
N GLY A 343 -16.34 11.22 -11.79
CA GLY A 343 -15.37 12.07 -12.46
C GLY A 343 -14.91 11.47 -13.78
N LEU A 344 -14.55 10.20 -13.78
CA LEU A 344 -14.06 9.49 -14.97
C LEU A 344 -15.13 9.33 -16.06
N SER A 345 -16.41 9.21 -15.70
CA SER A 345 -17.49 9.13 -16.69
C SER A 345 -17.71 10.44 -17.49
N ARG A 346 -17.02 11.53 -17.13
CA ARG A 346 -17.19 12.86 -17.72
C ARG A 346 -15.91 13.46 -18.27
N THR A 347 -14.75 12.92 -17.85
CA THR A 347 -13.44 13.47 -18.19
C THR A 347 -12.73 12.56 -19.17
N PRO A 348 -12.30 13.05 -20.34
CA PRO A 348 -11.44 12.30 -21.24
C PRO A 348 -10.29 11.64 -20.47
N THR A 349 -10.08 10.33 -20.66
CA THR A 349 -9.21 9.54 -19.81
C THR A 349 -8.20 8.73 -20.62
N LEU A 350 -6.91 8.96 -20.37
CA LEU A 350 -5.82 8.07 -20.78
C LEU A 350 -5.51 7.08 -19.67
N VAL A 351 -5.51 5.79 -20.00
CA VAL A 351 -4.98 4.75 -19.12
C VAL A 351 -3.80 4.06 -19.76
N VAL A 352 -2.68 3.99 -19.04
CA VAL A 352 -1.51 3.16 -19.41
C VAL A 352 -1.37 2.06 -18.37
N ASP A 353 -1.58 0.83 -18.78
CA ASP A 353 -1.56 -0.32 -17.86
C ASP A 353 -1.14 -1.61 -18.58
N THR A 354 -0.79 -2.61 -17.79
CA THR A 354 -0.49 -3.97 -18.26
C THR A 354 -1.75 -4.82 -18.42
N ASN A 355 -2.85 -4.45 -17.77
CA ASN A 355 -4.10 -5.21 -17.73
C ASN A 355 -5.32 -4.28 -17.71
N MET A 356 -6.48 -4.81 -18.06
CA MET A 356 -7.75 -4.11 -17.89
C MET A 356 -8.11 -4.05 -16.41
N SER A 357 -7.99 -2.85 -15.83
CA SER A 357 -8.47 -2.55 -14.48
C SER A 357 -9.88 -1.95 -14.53
N THR A 358 -10.57 -1.84 -13.39
CA THR A 358 -11.86 -1.13 -13.32
C THR A 358 -11.71 0.31 -13.80
N THR A 359 -10.62 0.98 -13.48
CA THR A 359 -10.34 2.33 -14.00
C THR A 359 -10.17 2.34 -15.52
N ALA A 360 -9.58 1.30 -16.10
CA ALA A 360 -9.39 1.20 -17.54
C ALA A 360 -10.71 1.06 -18.33
N THR A 361 -11.81 0.68 -17.69
CA THR A 361 -13.13 0.64 -18.36
C THR A 361 -13.68 2.04 -18.67
N TYR A 362 -13.12 3.09 -18.07
CA TYR A 362 -13.45 4.49 -18.33
C TYR A 362 -12.51 5.16 -19.36
N ALA A 363 -11.54 4.43 -19.92
CA ALA A 363 -10.55 5.03 -20.80
C ALA A 363 -11.15 5.42 -22.15
N ASP A 364 -10.78 6.61 -22.64
CA ASP A 364 -10.94 6.99 -24.04
C ASP A 364 -9.72 6.57 -24.87
N PHE A 365 -8.56 6.50 -24.22
CA PHE A 365 -7.37 5.90 -24.80
C PHE A 365 -6.73 4.94 -23.81
N PHE A 366 -6.56 3.69 -24.20
CA PHE A 366 -5.84 2.67 -23.44
C PHE A 366 -4.55 2.33 -24.16
N LEU A 367 -3.40 2.61 -23.52
CA LEU A 367 -2.09 2.18 -24.01
C LEU A 367 -1.65 0.93 -23.25
N LYS A 368 -1.58 -0.20 -23.93
CA LYS A 368 -1.03 -1.44 -23.37
C LYS A 368 0.49 -1.33 -23.28
N VAL A 369 1.02 -1.54 -22.08
CA VAL A 369 2.46 -1.73 -21.85
C VAL A 369 2.74 -3.13 -21.33
N GLY A 370 3.93 -3.62 -21.56
CA GLY A 370 4.37 -4.92 -21.07
C GLY A 370 4.54 -4.92 -19.56
N GLY A 371 4.35 -6.09 -18.95
CA GLY A 371 4.49 -6.31 -17.53
C GLY A 371 5.96 -6.28 -17.05
N MET A 372 6.21 -6.86 -15.89
CA MET A 372 7.55 -6.83 -15.28
C MET A 372 8.65 -7.46 -16.13
N PHE A 373 8.30 -8.39 -17.02
CA PHE A 373 9.27 -9.04 -17.93
C PHE A 373 9.70 -8.16 -19.11
N ALA A 374 8.93 -7.12 -19.44
CA ALA A 374 9.27 -6.15 -20.47
C ALA A 374 10.12 -4.98 -19.98
N GLN A 375 10.31 -4.85 -18.67
CA GLN A 375 10.95 -3.69 -18.05
C GLN A 375 12.42 -3.97 -17.71
N ALA A 376 13.35 -3.37 -18.47
CA ALA A 376 14.73 -3.21 -18.00
C ALA A 376 14.74 -2.07 -16.98
N ASP A 377 15.15 -2.33 -15.75
CA ASP A 377 15.03 -1.34 -14.66
C ASP A 377 15.94 -1.66 -13.46
N PHE A 378 16.01 -0.76 -12.51
CA PHE A 378 16.71 -0.95 -11.24
C PHE A 378 15.87 -0.43 -10.08
N GLN A 379 16.05 -1.04 -8.90
CA GLN A 379 15.19 -0.81 -7.74
C GLN A 379 15.85 -1.27 -6.44
N ASN A 380 15.37 -0.71 -5.31
CA ASN A 380 15.71 -1.17 -3.96
C ASN A 380 14.56 -1.90 -3.30
N SER A 381 14.88 -2.88 -2.46
CA SER A 381 13.95 -3.38 -1.47
C SER A 381 13.56 -2.29 -0.46
N TYR A 382 12.33 -2.33 0.05
CA TYR A 382 11.89 -1.45 1.12
C TYR A 382 12.38 -1.91 2.50
N PHE A 383 12.63 -3.20 2.64
CA PHE A 383 12.90 -3.83 3.91
C PHE A 383 14.32 -4.41 3.98
N PHE A 384 14.80 -4.99 2.88
CA PHE A 384 16.11 -5.62 2.81
C PHE A 384 17.19 -4.67 2.26
N PRO A 385 18.48 -4.87 2.60
CA PRO A 385 19.54 -3.90 2.30
C PRO A 385 20.09 -3.96 0.88
N HIS A 386 19.41 -4.60 -0.06
CA HIS A 386 19.92 -4.77 -1.41
C HIS A 386 19.11 -4.03 -2.47
N HIS A 387 19.74 -3.81 -3.59
CA HIS A 387 19.15 -3.28 -4.80
C HIS A 387 19.43 -4.25 -5.95
N TYR A 388 18.61 -4.18 -6.96
CA TYR A 388 18.75 -5.01 -8.15
C TYR A 388 18.59 -4.19 -9.41
N SER A 389 19.36 -4.58 -10.43
CA SER A 389 19.13 -4.23 -11.82
C SER A 389 18.62 -5.47 -12.55
N ARG A 390 17.68 -5.29 -13.45
CA ARG A 390 17.15 -6.37 -14.27
C ARG A 390 17.14 -5.98 -15.75
N PRO A 391 17.42 -6.92 -16.68
CA PRO A 391 17.17 -6.74 -18.09
C PRO A 391 15.67 -6.91 -18.42
N ALA A 392 15.28 -6.51 -19.62
CA ALA A 392 14.01 -6.95 -20.20
C ALA A 392 14.16 -8.37 -20.78
N PHE A 393 13.14 -9.19 -20.59
CA PHE A 393 13.08 -10.56 -21.13
C PHE A 393 12.14 -10.66 -22.34
N THR A 394 11.17 -9.75 -22.45
CA THR A 394 10.25 -9.71 -23.58
C THR A 394 10.46 -8.44 -24.40
N THR A 395 10.01 -8.45 -25.64
CA THR A 395 10.09 -7.30 -26.57
C THR A 395 8.88 -6.38 -26.51
N GLU A 396 7.92 -6.65 -25.62
CA GLU A 396 6.76 -5.81 -25.43
C GLU A 396 7.15 -4.35 -25.11
N LEU A 397 6.24 -3.42 -25.34
CA LEU A 397 6.45 -2.00 -25.09
C LEU A 397 6.63 -1.74 -23.60
N SER A 398 7.83 -1.37 -23.15
CA SER A 398 8.06 -1.00 -21.76
C SER A 398 7.61 0.43 -21.47
N ASP A 399 7.33 0.74 -20.19
CA ASP A 399 6.98 2.10 -19.73
C ASP A 399 8.02 3.13 -20.17
N MET A 400 9.31 2.84 -19.97
CA MET A 400 10.40 3.71 -20.40
C MET A 400 10.38 3.95 -21.92
N ARG A 401 10.23 2.91 -22.72
CA ARG A 401 10.19 3.02 -24.19
C ARG A 401 8.98 3.80 -24.65
N ALA A 402 7.81 3.60 -24.01
CA ALA A 402 6.59 4.34 -24.30
C ALA A 402 6.75 5.83 -23.98
N ALA A 403 7.23 6.17 -22.78
CA ALA A 403 7.44 7.56 -22.37
C ALA A 403 8.45 8.29 -23.30
N HIS A 404 9.58 7.65 -23.67
CA HIS A 404 10.55 8.22 -24.60
C HIS A 404 10.00 8.41 -26.01
N ALA A 405 9.24 7.44 -26.52
CA ALA A 405 8.64 7.53 -27.85
C ALA A 405 7.62 8.69 -27.94
N LEU A 406 6.77 8.83 -26.92
CA LEU A 406 5.82 9.95 -26.83
C LEU A 406 6.55 11.28 -26.66
N ALA A 407 7.56 11.36 -25.80
CA ALA A 407 8.36 12.57 -25.59
C ALA A 407 9.02 13.05 -26.89
N LYS A 408 9.59 12.11 -27.67
CA LYS A 408 10.16 12.40 -28.98
C LYS A 408 9.12 12.97 -29.95
N LYS A 409 7.93 12.36 -30.04
CA LYS A 409 6.84 12.82 -30.92
C LYS A 409 6.29 14.20 -30.49
N LEU A 410 6.15 14.41 -29.19
CA LEU A 410 5.67 15.68 -28.61
C LEU A 410 6.75 16.75 -28.50
N LYS A 411 8.01 16.44 -28.88
CA LYS A 411 9.18 17.33 -28.78
C LYS A 411 9.47 17.80 -27.36
N ILE A 412 9.30 16.89 -26.38
CA ILE A 412 9.57 17.11 -24.96
C ILE A 412 10.94 16.49 -24.63
N PRO A 413 11.91 17.24 -24.11
CA PRO A 413 13.18 16.66 -23.69
C PRO A 413 13.02 15.88 -22.37
N LEU A 414 13.54 14.65 -22.32
CA LEU A 414 13.65 13.87 -21.09
C LEU A 414 15.10 13.82 -20.64
N ILE A 415 15.33 13.92 -19.34
CA ILE A 415 16.66 13.79 -18.75
C ILE A 415 16.90 12.35 -18.37
N ASN A 416 17.81 11.71 -19.10
CA ASN A 416 18.25 10.35 -18.84
C ASN A 416 19.34 10.34 -17.78
N LYS A 417 19.27 9.39 -16.86
CA LYS A 417 20.31 9.11 -15.87
C LYS A 417 20.64 7.63 -15.87
N THR A 418 21.90 7.32 -15.73
CA THR A 418 22.36 5.95 -15.47
C THR A 418 21.97 5.53 -14.05
N GLU A 419 22.08 4.24 -13.76
CA GLU A 419 21.89 3.72 -12.41
C GLU A 419 22.81 4.42 -11.40
N GLU A 420 24.08 4.62 -11.75
CA GLU A 420 25.07 5.25 -10.88
C GLU A 420 24.72 6.72 -10.58
N GLU A 421 24.37 7.52 -11.59
CA GLU A 421 23.95 8.91 -11.44
C GLU A 421 22.64 9.08 -10.66
N SER A 422 21.86 8.03 -10.59
CA SER A 422 20.57 8.03 -9.89
C SER A 422 20.68 7.64 -8.42
N ARG A 423 21.82 7.07 -7.98
CA ARG A 423 22.01 6.66 -6.58
C ARG A 423 22.02 7.86 -5.64
N ALA A 424 21.23 7.75 -4.57
CA ALA A 424 21.21 8.72 -3.49
C ALA A 424 21.97 8.18 -2.26
N PRO A 425 22.64 9.03 -1.47
CA PRO A 425 23.26 8.62 -0.22
C PRO A 425 22.24 7.98 0.71
N THR A 426 22.60 6.86 1.32
CA THR A 426 21.78 6.22 2.37
C THR A 426 22.30 6.67 3.72
N PRO A 427 21.47 7.32 4.56
CA PRO A 427 21.86 7.62 5.93
C PRO A 427 22.22 6.34 6.69
N THR A 428 23.36 6.35 7.35
CA THR A 428 23.89 5.18 8.08
C THR A 428 23.49 5.17 9.56
N THR A 429 23.12 6.32 10.11
CA THR A 429 22.75 6.48 11.52
C THR A 429 21.41 7.22 11.64
N ARG A 430 20.66 6.87 12.65
CA ARG A 430 19.39 7.49 13.00
C ARG A 430 19.46 8.02 14.43
N HIS A 431 19.11 9.28 14.61
CA HIS A 431 19.03 9.90 15.93
C HIS A 431 17.59 10.40 16.14
N TYR A 432 16.98 10.00 17.26
CA TYR A 432 15.67 10.50 17.63
C TYR A 432 15.74 11.99 17.98
N ARG A 433 14.86 12.80 17.36
CA ARG A 433 14.93 14.27 17.39
C ARG A 433 13.76 14.91 18.12
N THR A 434 12.65 14.20 18.26
CA THR A 434 11.41 14.75 18.79
C THR A 434 11.49 14.97 20.30
N LYS A 435 11.36 16.21 20.75
CA LYS A 435 11.38 16.58 22.16
C LYS A 435 10.01 16.41 22.81
N THR A 436 8.98 16.95 22.18
CA THR A 436 7.59 16.92 22.66
C THR A 436 6.72 16.18 21.65
N LEU A 437 5.75 15.46 22.14
CA LEU A 437 4.79 14.72 21.32
C LEU A 437 3.48 14.62 22.12
N ASP A 438 2.46 15.28 21.61
CA ASP A 438 1.11 15.20 22.16
C ASP A 438 0.50 13.83 21.84
N LEU A 439 -0.44 13.36 22.64
CA LEU A 439 -1.14 12.11 22.42
C LEU A 439 -2.46 12.38 21.71
N HIS A 440 -2.62 11.78 20.54
CA HIS A 440 -3.87 11.87 19.79
C HIS A 440 -4.74 10.66 20.07
N TRP A 441 -5.93 10.90 20.62
CA TRP A 441 -6.92 9.87 20.84
C TRP A 441 -7.56 9.40 19.52
N PRO A 442 -7.99 8.14 19.43
CA PRO A 442 -8.75 7.68 18.28
C PRO A 442 -10.08 8.43 18.17
N GLN A 443 -10.58 8.56 16.94
CA GLN A 443 -11.93 9.07 16.72
C GLN A 443 -12.95 8.14 17.38
N GLU A 444 -13.87 8.69 18.15
CA GLU A 444 -15.00 7.96 18.69
C GLU A 444 -15.96 7.58 17.54
N MET A 445 -16.39 6.31 17.51
CA MET A 445 -17.33 5.78 16.52
C MET A 445 -18.70 5.57 17.19
N ARG A 446 -19.75 6.03 16.53
CA ARG A 446 -21.14 5.79 16.95
C ARG A 446 -21.67 4.44 16.50
N ASP A 447 -21.15 4.02 15.33
CA ASP A 447 -21.43 2.73 14.68
C ASP A 447 -20.13 1.93 14.57
N PHE A 448 -19.98 1.13 13.52
CA PHE A 448 -18.81 0.27 13.35
C PHE A 448 -17.64 0.99 12.68
N ARG A 449 -16.42 0.73 13.12
CA ARG A 449 -15.19 1.06 12.40
C ARG A 449 -14.94 0.01 11.32
N LEU A 450 -14.71 0.43 10.08
CA LEU A 450 -14.39 -0.47 8.97
C LEU A 450 -12.87 -0.58 8.78
N LEU A 451 -12.33 -1.80 8.86
CA LEU A 451 -10.97 -2.13 8.47
C LEU A 451 -10.95 -2.85 7.12
N THR A 452 -10.02 -2.46 6.23
CA THR A 452 -9.85 -3.09 4.93
C THR A 452 -8.48 -3.77 4.85
N ALA A 453 -8.44 -5.07 5.12
CA ALA A 453 -7.20 -5.83 5.25
C ALA A 453 -6.68 -6.38 3.91
N SER A 454 -5.35 -6.64 3.84
CA SER A 454 -4.74 -7.32 2.68
C SER A 454 -5.00 -8.82 2.72
N HIS A 455 -5.27 -9.42 1.57
CA HIS A 455 -5.45 -10.86 1.44
C HIS A 455 -4.15 -11.57 1.01
N LEU A 456 -4.08 -12.88 1.30
CA LEU A 456 -2.91 -13.71 1.00
C LEU A 456 -2.73 -13.94 -0.51
N ASP A 457 -3.82 -14.12 -1.24
CA ASP A 457 -3.80 -14.59 -2.63
C ASP A 457 -3.61 -13.50 -3.66
N TYR A 458 -3.84 -12.22 -3.35
CA TYR A 458 -3.68 -11.14 -4.32
C TYR A 458 -2.98 -9.90 -3.73
N LEU A 459 -2.51 -9.02 -4.61
CA LEU A 459 -1.84 -7.76 -4.24
C LEU A 459 -2.64 -6.56 -4.72
N ASN A 460 -3.08 -5.71 -3.78
CA ASN A 460 -3.90 -4.54 -4.06
C ASN A 460 -5.16 -4.93 -4.86
N SER A 461 -5.38 -4.33 -6.06
CA SER A 461 -6.48 -4.69 -6.96
C SER A 461 -6.08 -5.67 -8.07
N GLN A 462 -4.93 -6.32 -7.97
CA GLN A 462 -4.44 -7.28 -8.96
C GLN A 462 -5.02 -8.67 -8.69
N ILE A 463 -6.32 -8.81 -8.90
CA ILE A 463 -7.10 -10.03 -8.68
C ILE A 463 -7.23 -10.76 -10.01
N ILE A 464 -7.04 -12.07 -10.01
CA ILE A 464 -7.33 -12.92 -11.16
C ILE A 464 -8.81 -13.26 -11.14
N ASN A 465 -9.47 -13.25 -12.29
CA ASN A 465 -10.90 -13.56 -12.41
C ASN A 465 -11.24 -14.87 -11.70
N GLY A 466 -12.20 -14.80 -10.79
CA GLY A 466 -12.66 -15.92 -9.98
C GLY A 466 -11.96 -16.05 -8.60
N GLN A 467 -10.86 -15.34 -8.35
CA GLN A 467 -10.23 -15.31 -7.01
C GLN A 467 -11.09 -14.59 -5.97
N GLU A 468 -12.03 -13.75 -6.40
CA GLU A 468 -12.98 -13.04 -5.51
C GLU A 468 -14.05 -13.96 -4.91
N GLN A 469 -14.28 -15.12 -5.50
CA GLN A 469 -15.34 -16.04 -5.06
C GLN A 469 -15.11 -16.52 -3.62
N GLY A 470 -16.12 -16.33 -2.77
CA GLY A 470 -16.08 -16.68 -1.35
C GLY A 470 -15.32 -15.68 -0.45
N LEU A 471 -14.67 -14.66 -1.04
CA LEU A 471 -13.97 -13.60 -0.29
C LEU A 471 -14.82 -12.35 -0.06
N GLN A 472 -16.02 -12.29 -0.63
CA GLN A 472 -16.93 -11.14 -0.56
C GLN A 472 -17.68 -11.14 0.78
N VAL A 473 -16.91 -11.13 1.86
CA VAL A 473 -17.42 -11.24 3.23
C VAL A 473 -17.09 -10.01 4.07
N ILE A 474 -17.91 -9.76 5.08
CA ILE A 474 -17.64 -8.83 6.16
C ILE A 474 -17.52 -9.61 7.47
N HIS A 475 -16.37 -9.51 8.12
CA HIS A 475 -16.10 -10.15 9.40
C HIS A 475 -16.74 -9.34 10.51
N ILE A 476 -17.49 -9.99 11.39
CA ILE A 476 -18.27 -9.37 12.47
C ILE A 476 -17.99 -10.13 13.76
N ASN A 477 -17.74 -9.39 14.84
CA ASN A 477 -17.61 -9.98 16.17
C ASN A 477 -18.92 -10.70 16.59
N PRO A 478 -18.87 -11.88 17.26
CA PRO A 478 -20.05 -12.60 17.68
C PRO A 478 -21.03 -11.79 18.54
N LEU A 479 -20.54 -10.95 19.45
CA LEU A 479 -21.38 -10.09 20.29
C LEU A 479 -22.11 -9.01 19.49
N ASP A 480 -21.43 -8.43 18.49
CA ASP A 480 -22.05 -7.44 17.61
C ASP A 480 -23.08 -8.10 16.69
N ALA A 481 -22.80 -9.31 16.21
CA ALA A 481 -23.72 -10.08 15.37
C ALA A 481 -24.99 -10.46 16.12
N GLU A 482 -24.86 -10.88 17.40
CA GLU A 482 -26.00 -11.18 18.27
C GLU A 482 -26.87 -9.95 18.49
N GLN A 483 -26.27 -8.80 18.84
CA GLN A 483 -26.97 -7.53 19.04
C GLN A 483 -27.74 -7.04 17.80
N LYS A 484 -27.23 -7.35 16.61
CA LYS A 484 -27.83 -6.97 15.31
C LYS A 484 -28.69 -8.07 14.68
N GLU A 485 -28.89 -9.21 15.37
CA GLU A 485 -29.63 -10.37 14.88
C GLU A 485 -29.12 -10.88 13.51
N ILE A 486 -27.78 -10.87 13.31
CA ILE A 486 -27.10 -11.28 12.09
C ILE A 486 -26.62 -12.72 12.24
N ALA A 487 -26.85 -13.54 11.21
CA ALA A 487 -26.32 -14.91 11.08
C ALA A 487 -25.23 -14.96 10.00
N SER A 488 -24.29 -15.91 10.14
CA SER A 488 -23.28 -16.15 9.09
C SER A 488 -23.96 -16.50 7.76
N GLY A 489 -23.50 -15.87 6.68
CA GLY A 489 -24.07 -16.01 5.34
C GLY A 489 -25.19 -15.02 5.02
N ASP A 490 -25.69 -14.26 5.99
CA ASP A 490 -26.65 -13.19 5.71
C ASP A 490 -26.09 -12.22 4.67
N HIS A 491 -26.94 -11.78 3.74
CA HIS A 491 -26.60 -10.72 2.79
C HIS A 491 -26.72 -9.37 3.51
N LEU A 492 -25.62 -8.65 3.61
CA LEU A 492 -25.56 -7.36 4.27
C LEU A 492 -25.23 -6.24 3.28
N ARG A 493 -25.87 -5.09 3.50
CA ARG A 493 -25.46 -3.79 2.95
C ARG A 493 -24.65 -3.04 4.00
N VAL A 494 -23.47 -2.62 3.64
CA VAL A 494 -22.53 -1.84 4.47
C VAL A 494 -22.53 -0.41 3.95
N GLU A 495 -23.00 0.54 4.76
CA GLU A 495 -23.17 1.96 4.38
C GLU A 495 -22.24 2.85 5.19
N GLY A 496 -21.43 3.66 4.49
CA GLY A 496 -20.66 4.77 5.04
C GLY A 496 -21.17 6.11 4.52
N ASP A 497 -20.53 7.21 4.93
CA ASP A 497 -20.93 8.58 4.57
C ASP A 497 -20.92 8.87 3.06
N CYS A 498 -20.06 8.20 2.29
CA CYS A 498 -19.86 8.47 0.85
C CYS A 498 -20.51 7.43 -0.07
N GLY A 499 -21.06 6.35 0.49
CA GLY A 499 -21.71 5.29 -0.28
C GLY A 499 -21.76 3.97 0.44
N ALA A 500 -21.94 2.89 -0.32
CA ALA A 500 -22.16 1.57 0.23
C ALA A 500 -21.60 0.46 -0.67
N PHE A 501 -21.50 -0.73 -0.08
CA PHE A 501 -21.24 -1.98 -0.79
C PHE A 501 -22.02 -3.13 -0.13
N SER A 502 -22.08 -4.28 -0.78
CA SER A 502 -22.75 -5.47 -0.23
C SER A 502 -21.78 -6.64 -0.03
N ALA A 503 -21.98 -7.42 1.04
CA ALA A 503 -21.16 -8.56 1.41
C ALA A 503 -21.98 -9.62 2.13
N HIS A 504 -21.44 -10.85 2.25
CA HIS A 504 -21.98 -11.84 3.17
C HIS A 504 -21.39 -11.68 4.57
N ALA A 505 -22.20 -11.89 5.60
CA ALA A 505 -21.75 -11.90 6.98
C ALA A 505 -20.85 -13.12 7.26
N LEU A 506 -19.72 -12.89 7.92
CA LEU A 506 -18.86 -13.92 8.50
C LEU A 506 -18.68 -13.62 9.99
N ILE A 507 -19.35 -14.40 10.84
CA ILE A 507 -19.23 -14.23 12.29
C ILE A 507 -17.94 -14.88 12.76
N THR A 508 -17.07 -14.09 13.41
CA THR A 508 -15.75 -14.53 13.85
C THR A 508 -15.22 -13.69 15.01
N ASP A 509 -14.44 -14.28 15.90
CA ASP A 509 -13.71 -13.61 16.98
C ASP A 509 -12.35 -13.01 16.52
N GLU A 510 -12.08 -13.03 15.21
CA GLU A 510 -10.87 -12.44 14.64
C GLU A 510 -10.84 -10.92 14.71
N VAL A 511 -12.00 -10.28 14.84
CA VAL A 511 -12.14 -8.82 14.95
C VAL A 511 -12.65 -8.42 16.32
N PRO A 512 -12.19 -7.30 16.90
CA PRO A 512 -12.73 -6.81 18.16
C PRO A 512 -14.16 -6.30 18.01
N GLN A 513 -14.89 -6.22 19.12
CA GLN A 513 -16.21 -5.61 19.15
C GLN A 513 -16.19 -4.17 18.64
N GLY A 514 -17.25 -3.74 17.94
CA GLY A 514 -17.35 -2.42 17.32
C GLY A 514 -16.55 -2.26 16.03
N THR A 515 -15.92 -3.35 15.53
CA THR A 515 -15.08 -3.33 14.33
C THR A 515 -15.58 -4.34 13.31
N LEU A 516 -15.66 -3.89 12.06
CA LEU A 516 -15.91 -4.74 10.89
C LEU A 516 -14.64 -4.84 10.05
N MET A 517 -14.40 -5.98 9.41
CA MET A 517 -13.27 -6.14 8.51
C MET A 517 -13.71 -6.81 7.19
N CYS A 518 -13.21 -6.28 6.08
CA CYS A 518 -13.30 -6.93 4.78
C CYS A 518 -11.94 -6.93 4.07
N TRP A 519 -11.84 -7.68 2.97
CA TRP A 519 -10.63 -7.69 2.17
C TRP A 519 -10.56 -6.45 1.26
N LYS A 520 -9.46 -5.72 1.32
CA LYS A 520 -9.29 -4.47 0.56
C LYS A 520 -9.29 -4.72 -0.94
N ASN A 521 -9.82 -3.75 -1.69
CA ASN A 521 -9.71 -3.66 -3.15
C ASN A 521 -10.29 -4.88 -3.90
N LEU A 522 -11.17 -5.63 -3.26
CA LEU A 522 -11.89 -6.75 -3.83
C LEU A 522 -13.20 -6.25 -4.44
N PRO A 523 -13.63 -6.74 -5.62
CA PRO A 523 -15.02 -6.61 -6.05
C PRO A 523 -15.92 -7.31 -5.03
N MET A 524 -16.86 -6.58 -4.46
CA MET A 524 -17.83 -7.10 -3.49
C MET A 524 -19.07 -7.64 -4.22
N LEU A 525 -20.10 -8.09 -3.51
CA LEU A 525 -21.36 -8.54 -4.13
C LEU A 525 -22.02 -7.40 -4.92
N ASP A 526 -21.87 -6.18 -4.44
CA ASP A 526 -22.22 -4.93 -5.11
C ASP A 526 -21.19 -3.88 -4.70
N GLY A 527 -20.59 -3.16 -5.65
CA GLY A 527 -19.59 -2.14 -5.42
C GLY A 527 -18.21 -2.65 -4.97
N VAL A 528 -17.49 -1.81 -4.26
CA VAL A 528 -16.18 -2.07 -3.65
C VAL A 528 -16.14 -1.47 -2.24
N CYS A 529 -15.30 -2.00 -1.35
CA CYS A 529 -15.26 -1.52 0.04
C CYS A 529 -14.95 -0.01 0.15
N ASN A 530 -14.13 0.53 -0.75
CA ASN A 530 -13.79 1.95 -0.76
C ASN A 530 -14.94 2.88 -1.21
N SER A 531 -16.08 2.34 -1.65
CA SER A 531 -17.32 3.12 -1.81
C SER A 531 -17.86 3.65 -0.48
N ALA A 532 -17.59 2.97 0.62
CA ALA A 532 -18.00 3.38 1.97
C ALA A 532 -16.89 4.12 2.75
N VAL A 533 -15.68 4.23 2.19
CA VAL A 533 -14.54 4.88 2.84
C VAL A 533 -14.40 6.32 2.38
N PRO A 534 -14.57 7.32 3.26
CA PRO A 534 -14.44 8.73 2.89
C PRO A 534 -12.98 9.13 2.63
N GLY A 535 -12.78 10.09 1.73
CA GLY A 535 -11.48 10.66 1.40
C GLY A 535 -10.93 11.58 2.50
N ARG A 536 -10.69 11.05 3.71
CA ARG A 536 -10.11 11.81 4.84
C ARG A 536 -8.60 11.62 4.90
N LEU A 537 -7.87 12.69 5.19
CA LEU A 537 -6.44 12.62 5.47
C LEU A 537 -6.17 12.13 6.90
N THR A 538 -4.96 11.62 7.12
CA THR A 538 -4.45 11.32 8.46
C THR A 538 -4.01 12.60 9.18
N ASP A 539 -3.63 12.51 10.44
CA ASP A 539 -3.06 13.58 11.27
C ASP A 539 -1.71 14.15 10.76
N ALA A 540 -1.25 13.67 9.61
CA ALA A 540 -0.10 14.22 8.89
C ALA A 540 -0.49 15.21 7.78
N ASP A 541 -1.77 15.47 7.56
CA ASP A 541 -2.33 16.18 6.40
C ASP A 541 -1.90 15.59 5.05
N ILE A 542 -1.44 14.33 5.06
CA ILE A 542 -1.05 13.53 3.90
C ILE A 542 -1.42 12.06 4.13
N GLY A 543 -1.60 11.31 3.03
CA GLY A 543 -2.07 9.93 3.12
C GLY A 543 -3.54 9.83 3.51
N LEU A 544 -4.17 8.72 3.19
CA LEU A 544 -5.60 8.50 3.45
C LEU A 544 -5.83 7.65 4.70
N ALA A 545 -6.73 8.11 5.56
CA ALA A 545 -7.15 7.43 6.78
C ALA A 545 -8.23 6.36 6.46
N TYR A 546 -7.87 5.33 5.72
CA TYR A 546 -8.81 4.28 5.27
C TYR A 546 -9.57 3.60 6.41
N TYR A 547 -8.97 3.53 7.61
CA TYR A 547 -9.53 2.86 8.78
C TYR A 547 -10.27 3.81 9.74
N ALA A 548 -10.43 5.07 9.33
CA ALA A 548 -11.29 6.04 9.99
C ALA A 548 -12.74 6.04 9.44
N ALA A 549 -13.08 5.07 8.60
CA ALA A 549 -14.42 4.93 8.05
C ALA A 549 -15.38 4.39 9.11
N GLU A 550 -16.44 5.15 9.39
CA GLU A 550 -17.58 4.73 10.19
C GLU A 550 -18.66 4.18 9.26
N VAL A 551 -19.19 3.00 9.57
CA VAL A 551 -20.18 2.32 8.73
C VAL A 551 -21.30 1.69 9.55
N ARG A 552 -22.49 1.61 8.93
CA ARG A 552 -23.66 0.90 9.43
C ARG A 552 -23.90 -0.35 8.58
N ILE A 553 -24.50 -1.37 9.18
CA ILE A 553 -24.87 -2.61 8.48
C ILE A 553 -26.36 -2.87 8.54
N PHE A 554 -26.90 -3.34 7.44
CA PHE A 554 -28.31 -3.67 7.29
C PHE A 554 -28.45 -5.02 6.61
N LYS A 555 -29.37 -5.86 7.10
CA LYS A 555 -29.74 -7.09 6.39
C LYS A 555 -30.51 -6.74 5.13
N VAL A 556 -30.09 -7.31 4.00
CA VAL A 556 -30.84 -7.24 2.75
C VAL A 556 -31.85 -8.38 2.75
N THR A 557 -33.11 -8.04 3.05
CA THR A 557 -34.20 -9.00 2.87
C THR A 557 -34.42 -9.25 1.39
N ARG A 558 -34.38 -10.49 0.94
CA ARG A 558 -34.80 -10.83 -0.42
C ARG A 558 -36.25 -10.40 -0.57
N ALA A 559 -36.52 -9.48 -1.51
CA ALA A 559 -37.87 -9.11 -1.92
C ALA A 559 -38.57 -10.28 -2.62
#